data_b2cb149ce765a47f88f0f9ecd74b9065
#
_entry.id   b2cb149ce765a47f88f0f9ecd74b9065
#
_cell.length_a   1.000
_cell.length_b   1.000
_cell.length_c   1.000
_cell.angle_alpha   90.00
_cell.angle_beta   90.00
_cell.angle_gamma   90.00
#
_symmetry.space_group_name_H-M   'P 1'
#
loop_
_entity.id
_entity.type
_entity.pdbx_description
1 polymer ?
#
loop_
_entity_poly.entity_id
_entity_poly.type
_entity_poly.pdbx_seq_one_letter_code
_entity_poly.pdbx_strand_id
1 'polypeptide(L)'
;ERQYWQDVADRFVKENVTVKPNRGNIISSDGKLMASSLPEYRIYMDFMSGEKDEKRRKKDQARRDSILKANMDSICIGLHKIFPDKSAAQFKAHLQKGRQAKSRNYLIYPKRISYIQYKEVKRLPVFCLNRYKGGFKELAYNQRKKPFGSLAARTLGDVYADTAQGAKNGIELAFDTILKGRDGLTHRQKVMNKYLNIVDVAPIDGCDLITTIDV
;
A
#
# COMPACT_ATOMS: atom_id res chain seq x y z
N GLU A 1 32.86 -23.27 -15.68
CA GLU A 1 32.49 -23.19 -14.24
C GLU A 1 32.10 -21.77 -13.81
N ARG A 2 32.88 -20.73 -14.17
CA ARG A 2 32.58 -19.32 -13.77
C ARG A 2 31.25 -18.84 -14.33
N GLN A 3 30.93 -19.17 -15.58
CA GLN A 3 29.66 -18.80 -16.22
C GLN A 3 28.47 -19.52 -15.56
N TYR A 4 28.63 -20.78 -15.18
CA TYR A 4 27.61 -21.51 -14.45
C TYR A 4 27.25 -20.85 -13.09
N TRP A 5 28.29 -20.45 -12.35
CA TRP A 5 28.07 -19.79 -11.06
C TRP A 5 27.50 -18.38 -11.21
N GLN A 6 27.81 -17.66 -12.29
CA GLN A 6 27.18 -16.40 -12.63
C GLN A 6 25.69 -16.58 -12.95
N ASP A 7 25.33 -17.54 -13.81
CA ASP A 7 23.94 -17.88 -14.12
C ASP A 7 23.15 -18.33 -12.89
N VAL A 8 23.82 -19.04 -11.98
CA VAL A 8 23.21 -19.43 -10.70
C VAL A 8 22.99 -18.21 -9.80
N ALA A 9 23.96 -17.30 -9.71
CA ALA A 9 23.84 -16.07 -8.93
C ALA A 9 22.70 -15.19 -9.46
N ASP A 10 22.61 -14.99 -10.77
CA ASP A 10 21.58 -14.19 -11.43
C ASP A 10 20.16 -14.74 -11.23
N ARG A 11 20.01 -16.07 -11.10
CA ARG A 11 18.72 -16.68 -10.72
C ARG A 11 18.29 -16.39 -9.28
N PHE A 12 19.22 -16.04 -8.41
CA PHE A 12 18.94 -15.71 -7.00
C PHE A 12 18.77 -14.20 -6.75
N VAL A 13 19.27 -13.36 -7.66
CA VAL A 13 19.08 -11.91 -7.65
C VAL A 13 17.88 -11.59 -8.52
N LYS A 14 16.78 -11.18 -7.94
CA LYS A 14 15.68 -10.62 -8.69
C LYS A 14 15.86 -9.12 -8.84
N GLU A 15 15.56 -8.68 -10.06
CA GLU A 15 15.61 -7.34 -10.64
C GLU A 15 15.52 -6.17 -9.65
N ASN A 16 16.27 -5.13 -9.94
CA ASN A 16 16.24 -3.85 -9.26
C ASN A 16 14.79 -3.34 -9.18
N VAL A 17 14.26 -3.26 -7.97
CA VAL A 17 12.96 -2.68 -7.72
C VAL A 17 13.16 -1.22 -7.36
N THR A 18 12.61 -0.33 -8.16
CA THR A 18 12.63 1.11 -7.87
C THR A 18 11.77 1.39 -6.64
N VAL A 19 12.34 2.04 -5.65
CA VAL A 19 11.62 2.56 -4.47
C VAL A 19 11.41 4.04 -4.68
N LYS A 20 10.14 4.45 -4.75
CA LYS A 20 9.80 5.86 -4.96
C LYS A 20 9.95 6.64 -3.66
N PRO A 21 10.50 7.87 -3.73
CA PRO A 21 10.57 8.78 -2.59
C PRO A 21 9.19 9.34 -2.25
N ASN A 22 9.08 9.93 -1.07
CA ASN A 22 7.94 10.77 -0.73
C ASN A 22 8.10 12.14 -1.40
N ARG A 23 7.00 12.62 -2.00
CA ARG A 23 6.97 13.96 -2.58
C ARG A 23 6.88 15.00 -1.48
N GLY A 24 7.71 16.04 -1.52
CA GLY A 24 7.74 17.15 -0.57
C GLY A 24 6.40 17.88 -0.47
N ASN A 25 6.18 18.57 0.63
CA ASN A 25 4.95 19.32 0.89
C ASN A 25 5.02 20.72 0.29
N ILE A 26 3.85 21.32 0.04
CA ILE A 26 3.73 22.75 -0.26
C ILE A 26 3.08 23.41 0.96
N ILE A 27 3.76 24.41 1.49
CA ILE A 27 3.43 25.08 2.75
C ILE A 27 3.18 26.56 2.46
N SER A 28 2.16 27.15 3.09
CA SER A 28 1.87 28.58 3.02
C SER A 28 2.89 29.41 3.80
N SER A 29 2.86 30.73 3.67
CA SER A 29 3.69 31.66 4.43
C SER A 29 3.48 31.58 5.95
N ASP A 30 2.24 31.25 6.36
CA ASP A 30 1.84 31.05 7.76
C ASP A 30 2.03 29.62 8.29
N GLY A 31 2.74 28.75 7.54
CA GLY A 31 3.11 27.40 7.96
C GLY A 31 2.04 26.34 7.79
N LYS A 32 0.91 26.62 7.12
CA LYS A 32 -0.15 25.64 6.89
C LYS A 32 0.14 24.77 5.66
N LEU A 33 -0.20 23.49 5.74
CA LEU A 33 -0.03 22.55 4.63
C LEU A 33 -1.04 22.81 3.51
N MET A 34 -0.58 23.32 2.37
CA MET A 34 -1.43 23.57 1.19
C MET A 34 -1.55 22.33 0.29
N ALA A 35 -0.49 21.55 0.16
CA ALA A 35 -0.51 20.25 -0.51
C ALA A 35 0.44 19.28 0.17
N SER A 36 -0.03 18.06 0.43
CA SER A 36 0.75 17.01 1.09
C SER A 36 0.44 15.64 0.49
N SER A 37 1.44 14.77 0.47
CA SER A 37 1.28 13.38 0.02
C SER A 37 0.93 12.50 1.22
N LEU A 38 -0.29 11.94 1.22
CA LEU A 38 -0.76 11.05 2.27
C LEU A 38 -0.89 9.63 1.72
N PRO A 39 -0.41 8.61 2.47
CA PRO A 39 -0.58 7.24 2.07
C PRO A 39 -2.05 6.82 2.22
N GLU A 40 -2.61 6.30 1.14
CA GLU A 40 -3.90 5.62 1.11
C GLU A 40 -3.68 4.15 0.79
N TYR A 41 -4.58 3.30 1.26
CA TYR A 41 -4.44 1.86 1.14
C TYR A 41 -5.64 1.24 0.45
N ARG A 42 -5.40 0.24 -0.40
CA ARG A 42 -6.40 -0.74 -0.80
C ARG A 42 -6.12 -2.05 -0.11
N ILE A 43 -7.14 -2.65 0.44
CA ILE A 43 -7.06 -3.88 1.22
C ILE A 43 -7.65 -5.06 0.47
N TYR A 44 -6.88 -6.14 0.43
CA TYR A 44 -7.23 -7.36 -0.29
C TYR A 44 -7.10 -8.58 0.62
N MET A 45 -7.84 -9.61 0.29
CA MET A 45 -7.75 -10.93 0.91
C MET A 45 -7.30 -11.97 -0.11
N ASP A 46 -6.29 -12.75 0.25
CA ASP A 46 -5.85 -13.92 -0.49
C ASP A 46 -6.34 -15.18 0.24
N PHE A 47 -7.44 -15.75 -0.23
CA PHE A 47 -8.01 -16.95 0.35
C PHE A 47 -7.19 -18.22 0.05
N MET A 48 -6.22 -18.13 -0.87
CA MET A 48 -5.35 -19.24 -1.25
C MET A 48 -3.90 -19.04 -0.77
N SER A 49 -3.64 -18.03 0.08
CA SER A 49 -2.30 -17.78 0.61
C SER A 49 -1.82 -18.96 1.47
N GLY A 50 -0.51 -19.12 1.56
CA GLY A 50 0.14 -20.16 2.33
C GLY A 50 1.61 -20.29 1.96
N GLU A 51 2.34 -21.12 2.67
CA GLU A 51 3.75 -21.42 2.38
C GLU A 51 3.91 -22.15 1.03
N LYS A 52 5.14 -22.19 0.50
CA LYS A 52 5.43 -22.87 -0.78
C LYS A 52 5.21 -24.38 -0.71
N ASP A 53 5.47 -24.99 0.45
CA ASP A 53 5.23 -26.41 0.71
C ASP A 53 3.72 -26.69 0.70
N GLU A 54 3.28 -27.62 -0.12
CA GLU A 54 1.88 -27.95 -0.34
C GLU A 54 1.19 -28.46 0.93
N LYS A 55 1.86 -29.29 1.72
CA LYS A 55 1.32 -29.82 2.98
C LYS A 55 1.12 -28.70 4.00
N ARG A 56 2.10 -27.82 4.17
CA ARG A 56 2.02 -26.66 5.07
C ARG A 56 0.98 -25.67 4.60
N ARG A 57 0.91 -25.42 3.29
CA ARG A 57 -0.10 -24.54 2.68
C ARG A 57 -1.52 -25.02 2.97
N LYS A 58 -1.82 -26.30 2.78
CA LYS A 58 -3.14 -26.87 3.10
C LYS A 58 -3.47 -26.73 4.59
N LYS A 59 -2.50 -26.95 5.49
CA LYS A 59 -2.65 -26.76 6.94
C LYS A 59 -2.93 -25.29 7.30
N ASP A 60 -2.18 -24.35 6.72
CA ASP A 60 -2.37 -22.92 6.96
C ASP A 60 -3.73 -22.44 6.43
N GLN A 61 -4.16 -22.93 5.27
CA GLN A 61 -5.48 -22.63 4.69
C GLN A 61 -6.60 -23.15 5.61
N ALA A 62 -6.52 -24.40 6.05
CA ALA A 62 -7.52 -24.98 6.95
C ALA A 62 -7.61 -24.22 8.28
N ARG A 63 -6.46 -23.86 8.87
CA ARG A 63 -6.40 -23.08 10.11
C ARG A 63 -7.01 -21.69 9.92
N ARG A 64 -6.65 -20.98 8.86
CA ARG A 64 -7.22 -19.67 8.55
C ARG A 64 -8.72 -19.73 8.33
N ASP A 65 -9.19 -20.73 7.57
CA ASP A 65 -10.61 -20.95 7.32
C ASP A 65 -11.39 -21.23 8.59
N SER A 66 -10.80 -21.97 9.53
CA SER A 66 -11.40 -22.22 10.85
C SER A 66 -11.50 -20.91 11.66
N ILE A 67 -10.41 -20.14 11.73
CA ILE A 67 -10.39 -18.86 12.45
C ILE A 67 -11.38 -17.85 11.79
N LEU A 68 -11.42 -17.81 10.47
CA LEU A 68 -12.32 -16.93 9.71
C LEU A 68 -13.79 -17.30 9.96
N LYS A 69 -14.13 -18.59 10.00
CA LYS A 69 -15.49 -19.05 10.32
C LYS A 69 -15.89 -18.68 11.75
N ALA A 70 -15.00 -18.95 12.72
CA ALA A 70 -15.25 -18.68 14.13
C ALA A 70 -15.43 -17.19 14.43
N ASN A 71 -14.70 -16.33 13.72
CA ASN A 71 -14.70 -14.88 13.99
C ASN A 71 -15.41 -14.07 12.90
N MET A 72 -16.17 -14.68 12.00
CA MET A 72 -16.79 -14.00 10.85
C MET A 72 -17.64 -12.81 11.30
N ASP A 73 -18.46 -13.00 12.32
CA ASP A 73 -19.36 -11.96 12.81
C ASP A 73 -18.57 -10.80 13.46
N SER A 74 -17.56 -11.11 14.26
CA SER A 74 -16.68 -10.10 14.86
C SER A 74 -15.93 -9.28 13.81
N ILE A 75 -15.43 -9.93 12.75
CA ILE A 75 -14.77 -9.26 11.62
C ILE A 75 -15.74 -8.33 10.91
N CYS A 76 -16.97 -8.81 10.61
CA CYS A 76 -17.96 -8.04 9.88
C CYS A 76 -18.49 -6.85 10.69
N ILE A 77 -18.68 -7.02 11.99
CA ILE A 77 -19.04 -5.93 12.91
C ILE A 77 -17.89 -4.90 12.98
N GLY A 78 -16.65 -5.38 13.11
CA GLY A 78 -15.48 -4.51 13.11
C GLY A 78 -15.33 -3.72 11.81
N LEU A 79 -15.53 -4.37 10.66
CA LEU A 79 -15.51 -3.69 9.36
C LEU A 79 -16.65 -2.68 9.21
N HIS A 80 -17.84 -2.99 9.71
CA HIS A 80 -18.97 -2.04 9.71
C HIS A 80 -18.68 -0.81 10.59
N LYS A 81 -18.05 -1.01 11.75
CA LYS A 81 -17.65 0.10 12.63
C LYS A 81 -16.65 1.05 11.96
N ILE A 82 -15.70 0.49 11.18
CA ILE A 82 -14.70 1.28 10.45
C ILE A 82 -15.29 1.91 9.18
N PHE A 83 -16.19 1.19 8.51
CA PHE A 83 -16.84 1.58 7.24
C PHE A 83 -18.36 1.53 7.35
N PRO A 84 -19.00 2.58 7.88
CA PRO A 84 -20.43 2.59 8.15
C PRO A 84 -21.31 2.60 6.88
N ASP A 85 -20.72 2.83 5.70
CA ASP A 85 -21.42 2.82 4.41
C ASP A 85 -21.85 1.40 3.96
N LYS A 86 -21.35 0.35 4.59
CA LYS A 86 -21.76 -1.04 4.35
C LYS A 86 -22.17 -1.72 5.66
N SER A 87 -23.28 -2.45 5.65
CA SER A 87 -23.72 -3.21 6.80
C SER A 87 -22.83 -4.44 7.07
N ALA A 88 -22.83 -4.93 8.31
CA ALA A 88 -22.11 -6.15 8.69
C ALA A 88 -22.58 -7.36 7.85
N ALA A 89 -23.88 -7.45 7.54
CA ALA A 89 -24.43 -8.51 6.70
C ALA A 89 -23.90 -8.45 5.26
N GLN A 90 -23.73 -7.25 4.70
CA GLN A 90 -23.12 -7.05 3.37
C GLN A 90 -21.66 -7.47 3.35
N PHE A 91 -20.87 -7.13 4.39
CA PHE A 91 -19.50 -7.58 4.52
C PHE A 91 -19.41 -9.10 4.66
N LYS A 92 -20.33 -9.72 5.41
CA LYS A 92 -20.40 -11.17 5.57
C LYS A 92 -20.64 -11.87 4.23
N ALA A 93 -21.67 -11.46 3.49
CA ALA A 93 -21.96 -11.98 2.15
C ALA A 93 -20.79 -11.78 1.18
N HIS A 94 -20.15 -10.60 1.22
CA HIS A 94 -19.01 -10.27 0.38
C HIS A 94 -17.80 -11.19 0.67
N LEU A 95 -17.41 -11.35 1.93
CA LEU A 95 -16.29 -12.21 2.31
C LEU A 95 -16.57 -13.70 2.03
N GLN A 96 -17.81 -14.15 2.23
CA GLN A 96 -18.22 -15.52 1.89
C GLN A 96 -18.11 -15.79 0.39
N LYS A 97 -18.54 -14.85 -0.46
CA LYS A 97 -18.41 -14.93 -1.92
C LYS A 97 -16.95 -15.03 -2.34
N GLY A 98 -16.06 -14.20 -1.78
CA GLY A 98 -14.63 -14.25 -2.06
C GLY A 98 -13.99 -15.57 -1.64
N ARG A 99 -14.43 -16.12 -0.51
CA ARG A 99 -13.98 -17.40 -0.01
C ARG A 99 -14.43 -18.56 -0.90
N GLN A 100 -15.68 -18.59 -1.34
CA GLN A 100 -16.21 -19.61 -2.27
C GLN A 100 -15.47 -19.58 -3.60
N ALA A 101 -15.19 -18.37 -4.12
CA ALA A 101 -14.43 -18.18 -5.34
C ALA A 101 -12.94 -18.51 -5.22
N LYS A 102 -12.43 -18.82 -4.01
CA LYS A 102 -11.00 -19.09 -3.74
C LYS A 102 -10.06 -18.03 -4.35
N SER A 103 -10.48 -16.77 -4.30
CA SER A 103 -9.77 -15.68 -4.95
C SER A 103 -8.44 -15.39 -4.25
N ARG A 104 -7.37 -15.16 -5.04
CA ARG A 104 -6.06 -14.77 -4.53
C ARG A 104 -5.88 -13.26 -4.31
N ASN A 105 -6.79 -12.48 -4.87
CA ASN A 105 -6.71 -11.01 -4.80
C ASN A 105 -8.11 -10.41 -4.67
N TYR A 106 -8.81 -10.78 -3.60
CA TYR A 106 -10.19 -10.35 -3.37
C TYR A 106 -10.22 -9.01 -2.64
N LEU A 107 -10.80 -8.00 -3.27
CA LEU A 107 -10.90 -6.65 -2.70
C LEU A 107 -11.91 -6.66 -1.55
N ILE A 108 -11.46 -6.36 -0.33
CA ILE A 108 -12.32 -6.34 0.87
C ILE A 108 -13.23 -5.12 0.87
N TYR A 109 -12.67 -3.95 0.50
CA TYR A 109 -13.40 -2.70 0.45
C TYR A 109 -13.07 -1.92 -0.84
N PRO A 110 -14.08 -1.40 -1.59
CA PRO A 110 -13.85 -0.84 -2.91
C PRO A 110 -13.14 0.50 -2.93
N LYS A 111 -13.30 1.31 -1.87
CA LYS A 111 -12.66 2.62 -1.77
C LYS A 111 -11.24 2.49 -1.19
N ARG A 112 -10.41 3.49 -1.41
CA ARG A 112 -9.14 3.64 -0.72
C ARG A 112 -9.40 4.07 0.72
N ILE A 113 -8.59 3.62 1.64
CA ILE A 113 -8.72 3.86 3.08
C ILE A 113 -7.51 4.62 3.61
N SER A 114 -7.71 5.39 4.66
CA SER A 114 -6.64 6.11 5.35
C SER A 114 -5.74 5.16 6.15
N TYR A 115 -4.56 5.64 6.54
CA TYR A 115 -3.65 4.89 7.40
C TYR A 115 -4.27 4.50 8.75
N ILE A 116 -5.10 5.36 9.32
CA ILE A 116 -5.78 5.08 10.59
C ILE A 116 -6.75 3.91 10.41
N GLN A 117 -7.62 3.98 9.41
CA GLN A 117 -8.55 2.89 9.07
C GLN A 117 -7.82 1.58 8.75
N TYR A 118 -6.70 1.66 8.02
CA TYR A 118 -5.86 0.49 7.74
C TYR A 118 -5.33 -0.16 9.02
N LYS A 119 -4.84 0.62 10.00
CA LYS A 119 -4.39 0.11 11.29
C LYS A 119 -5.52 -0.56 12.07
N GLU A 120 -6.72 0.01 12.05
CA GLU A 120 -7.89 -0.57 12.71
C GLU A 120 -8.29 -1.90 12.07
N VAL A 121 -8.36 -1.96 10.73
CA VAL A 121 -8.64 -3.21 10.00
C VAL A 121 -7.59 -4.27 10.32
N LYS A 122 -6.32 -3.91 10.39
CA LYS A 122 -5.22 -4.85 10.67
C LYS A 122 -5.28 -5.43 12.08
N ARG A 123 -6.01 -4.82 13.01
CA ARG A 123 -6.25 -5.36 14.37
C ARG A 123 -7.32 -6.45 14.41
N LEU A 124 -8.15 -6.57 13.37
CA LEU A 124 -9.22 -7.56 13.35
C LEU A 124 -8.68 -8.99 13.27
N PRO A 125 -9.42 -9.97 13.80
CA PRO A 125 -9.05 -11.39 13.72
C PRO A 125 -8.77 -11.80 12.28
N VAL A 126 -7.80 -12.70 12.05
CA VAL A 126 -7.28 -13.13 10.75
C VAL A 126 -6.43 -12.05 10.06
N PHE A 127 -6.83 -10.77 10.04
CA PHE A 127 -6.08 -9.69 9.38
C PHE A 127 -4.82 -9.28 10.17
N CYS A 128 -4.79 -9.55 11.48
CA CYS A 128 -3.60 -9.37 12.31
C CYS A 128 -2.52 -10.43 12.07
N LEU A 129 -2.85 -11.53 11.39
CA LEU A 129 -1.91 -12.59 11.10
C LEU A 129 -0.95 -12.20 9.98
N ASN A 130 0.22 -12.87 9.93
CA ASN A 130 1.17 -12.72 8.84
C ASN A 130 0.49 -12.98 7.47
N ARG A 131 0.93 -12.26 6.43
CA ARG A 131 0.43 -12.36 5.05
C ARG A 131 0.25 -13.79 4.54
N TYR A 132 1.17 -14.70 4.85
CA TYR A 132 1.07 -16.10 4.44
C TYR A 132 0.01 -16.87 5.21
N LYS A 133 -0.14 -16.62 6.51
CA LYS A 133 -1.10 -17.31 7.39
C LYS A 133 -2.48 -16.70 7.34
N GLY A 134 -2.57 -15.36 7.35
CA GLY A 134 -3.83 -14.62 7.34
C GLY A 134 -4.37 -14.33 5.95
N GLY A 135 -3.50 -14.18 4.95
CA GLY A 135 -3.89 -13.84 3.58
C GLY A 135 -4.25 -12.37 3.37
N PHE A 136 -4.12 -11.53 4.39
CA PHE A 136 -4.37 -10.10 4.27
C PHE A 136 -3.24 -9.42 3.51
N LYS A 137 -3.59 -8.62 2.50
CA LYS A 137 -2.66 -7.86 1.66
C LYS A 137 -3.12 -6.41 1.57
N GLU A 138 -2.16 -5.52 1.60
CA GLU A 138 -2.35 -4.10 1.37
C GLU A 138 -1.55 -3.61 0.16
N LEU A 139 -2.11 -2.65 -0.55
CA LEU A 139 -1.44 -1.86 -1.56
C LEU A 139 -1.49 -0.40 -1.12
N ALA A 140 -0.31 0.17 -0.88
CA ALA A 140 -0.17 1.57 -0.55
C ALA A 140 -0.13 2.43 -1.82
N TYR A 141 -0.82 3.55 -1.78
CA TYR A 141 -0.85 4.58 -2.82
C TYR A 141 -0.53 5.92 -2.17
N ASN A 142 0.40 6.67 -2.71
CA ASN A 142 0.62 8.03 -2.28
C ASN A 142 -0.33 8.94 -3.05
N GLN A 143 -1.30 9.52 -2.35
CA GLN A 143 -2.23 10.47 -2.93
C GLN A 143 -1.90 11.88 -2.50
N ARG A 144 -1.79 12.79 -3.48
CA ARG A 144 -1.64 14.22 -3.24
C ARG A 144 -2.96 14.80 -2.77
N LYS A 145 -2.99 15.39 -1.59
CA LYS A 145 -4.18 16.03 -1.00
C LYS A 145 -3.92 17.51 -0.77
N LYS A 146 -4.96 18.29 -1.01
CA LYS A 146 -5.02 19.73 -0.74
C LYS A 146 -6.02 19.95 0.38
N PRO A 147 -5.58 20.17 1.64
CA PRO A 147 -6.47 20.28 2.80
C PRO A 147 -7.50 21.40 2.65
N PHE A 148 -7.12 22.50 1.99
CA PHE A 148 -7.98 23.67 1.77
C PHE A 148 -8.86 23.59 0.51
N GLY A 149 -8.98 22.41 -0.09
CA GLY A 149 -9.91 22.15 -1.19
C GLY A 149 -9.62 23.00 -2.44
N SER A 150 -10.54 23.94 -2.74
CA SER A 150 -10.46 24.80 -3.93
C SER A 150 -9.55 26.02 -3.76
N LEU A 151 -9.12 26.33 -2.52
CA LEU A 151 -8.27 27.49 -2.24
C LEU A 151 -6.94 27.35 -3.01
N ALA A 152 -6.62 28.34 -3.83
CA ALA A 152 -5.42 28.36 -4.68
C ALA A 152 -5.21 27.08 -5.54
N ALA A 153 -6.26 26.27 -5.76
CA ALA A 153 -6.14 24.97 -6.43
C ALA A 153 -5.53 25.06 -7.81
N ARG A 154 -5.83 26.12 -8.58
CA ARG A 154 -5.24 26.35 -9.93
C ARG A 154 -3.78 26.75 -9.84
N THR A 155 -3.42 27.60 -8.87
CA THR A 155 -2.05 28.05 -8.63
C THR A 155 -1.16 26.90 -8.15
N LEU A 156 -1.66 26.12 -7.18
CA LEU A 156 -0.97 24.92 -6.70
C LEU A 156 -0.78 23.90 -7.82
N GLY A 157 -1.79 23.70 -8.63
CA GLY A 157 -1.79 22.69 -9.70
C GLY A 157 -2.10 21.29 -9.22
N ASP A 158 -2.04 20.33 -10.13
CA ASP A 158 -2.36 18.93 -9.89
C ASP A 158 -1.20 18.01 -10.28
N VAL A 159 -1.24 16.81 -9.70
CA VAL A 159 -0.32 15.71 -10.01
C VAL A 159 -1.09 14.60 -10.72
N TYR A 160 -0.45 13.84 -11.60
CA TYR A 160 -1.07 12.68 -12.21
C TYR A 160 -1.39 11.61 -11.17
N ALA A 161 -2.45 10.85 -11.43
CA ALA A 161 -2.85 9.74 -10.56
C ALA A 161 -1.75 8.67 -10.42
N ASP A 162 -0.97 8.49 -11.49
CA ASP A 162 0.29 7.76 -11.45
C ASP A 162 1.43 8.75 -11.14
N THR A 163 1.99 8.62 -9.96
CA THR A 163 3.10 9.46 -9.48
C THR A 163 4.35 9.40 -10.37
N ALA A 164 4.46 8.37 -11.23
CA ALA A 164 5.57 8.27 -12.19
C ALA A 164 5.50 9.34 -13.28
N GLN A 165 4.30 9.82 -13.61
CA GLN A 165 4.09 10.84 -14.65
C GLN A 165 4.37 12.27 -14.15
N GLY A 166 4.58 12.47 -12.83
CA GLY A 166 4.92 13.76 -12.25
C GLY A 166 3.74 14.70 -12.08
N ALA A 167 3.98 16.00 -12.18
CA ALA A 167 2.99 17.05 -12.02
C ALA A 167 2.37 17.48 -13.35
N LYS A 168 1.13 17.97 -13.31
CA LYS A 168 0.38 18.41 -14.50
C LYS A 168 0.57 19.89 -14.80
N ASN A 169 0.43 20.71 -13.78
CA ASN A 169 0.40 22.17 -13.93
C ASN A 169 0.71 22.87 -12.60
N GLY A 170 0.75 24.22 -12.63
CA GLY A 170 0.90 25.08 -11.46
C GLY A 170 2.26 24.98 -10.77
N ILE A 171 2.31 25.33 -9.51
CA ILE A 171 3.50 25.25 -8.64
C ILE A 171 4.03 23.82 -8.60
N GLU A 172 3.15 22.82 -8.57
CA GLU A 172 3.52 21.41 -8.59
C GLU A 172 4.43 21.09 -9.80
N LEU A 173 4.10 21.62 -10.98
CA LEU A 173 4.91 21.41 -12.21
C LEU A 173 6.17 22.28 -12.21
N ALA A 174 6.05 23.56 -11.84
CA ALA A 174 7.18 24.47 -11.84
C ALA A 174 8.33 24.02 -10.94
N PHE A 175 7.99 23.38 -9.81
CA PHE A 175 8.94 22.88 -8.81
C PHE A 175 8.99 21.35 -8.73
N ASP A 176 8.57 20.64 -9.78
CA ASP A 176 8.51 19.18 -9.78
C ASP A 176 9.86 18.52 -9.46
N THR A 177 10.94 19.06 -9.97
CA THR A 177 12.32 18.55 -9.73
C THR A 177 12.73 18.59 -8.26
N ILE A 178 12.26 19.59 -7.53
CA ILE A 178 12.54 19.77 -6.09
C ILE A 178 11.60 18.90 -5.25
N LEU A 179 10.31 18.92 -5.58
CA LEU A 179 9.26 18.22 -4.86
C LEU A 179 9.31 16.70 -5.05
N LYS A 180 9.73 16.20 -6.22
CA LYS A 180 9.67 14.79 -6.57
C LYS A 180 10.67 13.93 -5.80
N GLY A 181 11.83 14.47 -5.42
CA GLY A 181 12.93 13.70 -4.85
C GLY A 181 13.66 12.82 -5.87
N ARG A 182 14.42 11.84 -5.38
CA ARG A 182 15.17 10.89 -6.22
C ARG A 182 14.80 9.47 -5.86
N ASP A 183 14.52 8.67 -6.89
CA ASP A 183 14.19 7.26 -6.75
C ASP A 183 15.38 6.48 -6.14
N GLY A 184 15.06 5.55 -5.25
CA GLY A 184 16.00 4.57 -4.73
C GLY A 184 15.95 3.28 -5.53
N LEU A 185 16.98 2.47 -5.39
CA LEU A 185 17.10 1.14 -6.00
C LEU A 185 17.24 0.08 -4.91
N THR A 186 16.43 -0.95 -5.00
CA THR A 186 16.52 -2.13 -4.14
C THR A 186 16.53 -3.38 -5.00
N HIS A 187 17.34 -4.35 -4.65
CA HIS A 187 17.25 -5.67 -5.25
C HIS A 187 16.76 -6.70 -4.25
N ARG A 188 16.13 -7.73 -4.75
CA ARG A 188 15.70 -8.89 -3.96
C ARG A 188 16.73 -9.98 -4.02
N GLN A 189 17.36 -10.29 -2.90
CA GLN A 189 18.25 -11.43 -2.77
C GLN A 189 17.59 -12.56 -1.98
N LYS A 190 17.70 -13.76 -2.48
CA LYS A 190 17.24 -14.95 -1.77
C LYS A 190 18.34 -15.40 -0.80
N VAL A 191 18.06 -15.30 0.51
CA VAL A 191 18.92 -15.78 1.58
C VAL A 191 18.23 -16.97 2.24
N MET A 192 18.81 -18.16 2.07
CA MET A 192 18.20 -19.45 2.50
C MET A 192 16.76 -19.59 1.98
N ASN A 193 15.76 -19.59 2.85
CA ASN A 193 14.35 -19.76 2.52
C ASN A 193 13.55 -18.44 2.49
N LYS A 194 14.20 -17.29 2.65
CA LYS A 194 13.57 -15.97 2.67
C LYS A 194 14.16 -15.07 1.57
N TYR A 195 13.34 -14.13 1.12
CA TYR A 195 13.81 -13.04 0.26
C TYR A 195 14.04 -11.81 1.15
N LEU A 196 15.23 -11.25 1.07
CA LEU A 196 15.58 -9.97 1.68
C LEU A 196 15.58 -8.90 0.57
N ASN A 197 15.03 -7.74 0.88
CA ASN A 197 15.20 -6.57 0.04
C ASN A 197 16.47 -5.86 0.53
N ILE A 198 17.46 -5.78 -0.32
CA ILE A 198 18.71 -5.07 -0.05
C ILE A 198 18.59 -3.72 -0.75
N VAL A 199 18.84 -2.65 0.00
CA VAL A 199 18.79 -1.29 -0.52
C VAL A 199 20.16 -0.97 -1.11
N ASP A 200 20.23 -0.82 -2.43
CA ASP A 200 21.45 -0.42 -3.12
C ASP A 200 21.65 1.09 -3.08
N VAL A 201 20.56 1.82 -3.36
CA VAL A 201 20.51 3.28 -3.28
C VAL A 201 19.25 3.64 -2.50
N ALA A 202 19.42 4.34 -1.38
CA ALA A 202 18.29 4.84 -0.61
C ALA A 202 17.53 5.92 -1.39
N PRO A 203 16.19 5.92 -1.40
CA PRO A 203 15.43 7.02 -1.98
C PRO A 203 15.69 8.30 -1.19
N ILE A 204 15.80 9.42 -1.88
CA ILE A 204 15.90 10.75 -1.29
C ILE A 204 14.56 11.43 -1.44
N ASP A 205 13.91 11.72 -0.31
CA ASP A 205 12.61 12.40 -0.30
C ASP A 205 12.71 13.81 -0.89
N GLY A 206 11.62 14.28 -1.48
CA GLY A 206 11.53 15.63 -2.03
C GLY A 206 11.58 16.68 -0.93
N CYS A 207 12.12 17.85 -1.26
CA CYS A 207 12.17 18.99 -0.35
C CYS A 207 10.78 19.66 -0.26
N ASP A 208 10.47 20.19 0.91
CA ASP A 208 9.27 20.99 1.13
C ASP A 208 9.46 22.38 0.48
N LEU A 209 8.38 22.92 -0.06
CA LEU A 209 8.33 24.25 -0.68
C LEU A 209 7.49 25.20 0.18
N ILE A 210 8.11 26.25 0.66
CA ILE A 210 7.40 27.34 1.37
C ILE A 210 7.02 28.40 0.34
N THR A 211 5.74 28.74 0.29
CA THR A 211 5.21 29.75 -0.64
C THR A 211 4.94 31.06 0.10
N THR A 212 4.77 32.15 -0.66
CA THR A 212 4.35 33.45 -0.14
C THR A 212 2.82 33.60 -0.04
N ILE A 213 2.08 32.49 -0.27
CA ILE A 213 0.61 32.48 -0.22
C ILE A 213 0.20 32.42 1.24
N ASP A 214 -0.68 33.31 1.65
CA ASP A 214 -1.38 33.32 2.95
C ASP A 214 -2.69 32.55 2.86
N VAL A 215 -3.08 31.86 3.97
CA VAL A 215 -4.28 31.01 4.03
C VAL A 215 -5.12 31.30 5.26
#